data_57c41091525a9917252d61fd27b7ce68
#
_entry.id   57c41091525a9917252d61fd27b7ce68
#
_cell.length_a   1.000
_cell.length_b   1.000
_cell.length_c   1.000
_cell.angle_alpha   90.00
_cell.angle_beta   90.00
_cell.angle_gamma   90.00
#
_symmetry.space_group_name_H-M   'P 1'
#
loop_
_entity.id
_entity.type
_entity.pdbx_description
1 polymer ?
#
loop_
_entity_poly.entity_id
_entity_poly.type
_entity_poly.pdbx_seq_one_letter_code
_entity_poly.pdbx_strand_id
1 'polypeptide(L)'
;MPCFTVGLNTAKCLSSALGVPLYEFSHQAGHVAAAVYSSGHIELFDREFIAFHVSGGTTEALLVRPDEEKLLNIDIIGRTLDLNAGQAVDRVGVAMGLKFPAGAELEKLALKSQKVFKPKPCVKGTDCCLSGIENKCLDMIKSGEEQCDIALYCLDSVAAALEKMTKNILGKYGNLPLVFAGGVMSNSIIRQRFTKEFGAYFAEPAFSADNAAGTAYLTYLREQKNA
;
A
#
# COMPACT_ATOMS: atom_id res chain seq x y z
N MET A 1 1.82 -13.95 -19.27
CA MET A 1 0.70 -13.03 -19.04
C MET A 1 -0.63 -13.43 -19.71
N PRO A 2 -1.01 -14.72 -19.75
CA PRO A 2 -2.23 -15.16 -20.46
C PRO A 2 -3.52 -14.57 -19.85
N CYS A 3 -3.58 -14.43 -18.52
CA CYS A 3 -4.79 -13.95 -17.84
C CYS A 3 -5.21 -12.53 -18.26
N PHE A 4 -4.26 -11.61 -18.39
CA PHE A 4 -4.54 -10.23 -18.83
C PHE A 4 -5.04 -10.21 -20.29
N THR A 5 -4.47 -11.05 -21.16
CA THR A 5 -4.89 -11.14 -22.56
C THR A 5 -6.32 -11.68 -22.66
N VAL A 6 -6.70 -12.67 -21.85
CA VAL A 6 -8.07 -13.18 -21.80
C VAL A 6 -9.04 -12.09 -21.36
N GLY A 7 -8.75 -11.37 -20.27
CA GLY A 7 -9.58 -10.27 -19.78
C GLY A 7 -9.77 -9.18 -20.83
N LEU A 8 -8.69 -8.73 -21.47
CA LEU A 8 -8.74 -7.71 -22.52
C LEU A 8 -9.58 -8.17 -23.73
N ASN A 9 -9.36 -9.39 -24.21
CA ASN A 9 -10.12 -9.92 -25.35
C ASN A 9 -11.61 -10.07 -25.02
N THR A 10 -11.96 -10.52 -23.81
CA THR A 10 -13.34 -10.59 -23.35
C THR A 10 -13.98 -9.20 -23.33
N ALA A 11 -13.30 -8.20 -22.79
CA ALA A 11 -13.77 -6.84 -22.77
C ALA A 11 -13.99 -6.26 -24.18
N LYS A 12 -13.05 -6.52 -25.12
CA LYS A 12 -13.17 -6.12 -26.54
C LYS A 12 -14.37 -6.78 -27.21
N CYS A 13 -14.58 -8.07 -27.00
CA CYS A 13 -15.73 -8.78 -27.54
C CYS A 13 -17.07 -8.20 -27.02
N LEU A 14 -17.16 -7.97 -25.71
CA LEU A 14 -18.37 -7.40 -25.11
C LEU A 14 -18.63 -5.99 -25.60
N SER A 15 -17.61 -5.12 -25.64
CA SER A 15 -17.71 -3.77 -26.20
C SER A 15 -18.24 -3.78 -27.63
N SER A 16 -17.67 -4.63 -28.49
CA SER A 16 -18.08 -4.76 -29.87
C SER A 16 -19.52 -5.30 -30.02
N ALA A 17 -19.87 -6.32 -29.23
CA ALA A 17 -21.20 -6.95 -29.30
C ALA A 17 -22.31 -6.04 -28.79
N LEU A 18 -22.03 -5.19 -27.79
CA LEU A 18 -23.00 -4.29 -27.18
C LEU A 18 -22.99 -2.88 -27.78
N GLY A 19 -22.01 -2.57 -28.64
CA GLY A 19 -21.85 -1.23 -29.23
C GLY A 19 -21.50 -0.15 -28.19
N VAL A 20 -20.81 -0.53 -27.09
CA VAL A 20 -20.41 0.40 -26.02
C VAL A 20 -18.92 0.71 -26.07
N PRO A 21 -18.47 1.89 -25.63
CA PRO A 21 -17.05 2.23 -25.63
C PRO A 21 -16.24 1.33 -24.70
N LEU A 22 -14.96 1.15 -25.02
CA LEU A 22 -13.97 0.44 -24.20
C LEU A 22 -12.90 1.41 -23.75
N TYR A 23 -12.69 1.52 -22.44
CA TYR A 23 -11.64 2.33 -21.84
C TYR A 23 -10.57 1.44 -21.22
N GLU A 24 -9.30 1.79 -21.47
CA GLU A 24 -8.16 1.06 -20.94
C GLU A 24 -7.48 1.92 -19.85
N PHE A 25 -7.24 1.31 -18.69
CA PHE A 25 -6.52 1.94 -17.58
C PHE A 25 -5.35 1.05 -17.14
N SER A 26 -4.31 1.67 -16.60
CA SER A 26 -3.21 0.90 -16.02
C SER A 26 -3.68 0.17 -14.76
N HIS A 27 -3.05 -0.98 -14.47
CA HIS A 27 -3.29 -1.73 -13.24
C HIS A 27 -3.07 -0.86 -11.99
N GLN A 28 -2.03 -0.03 -12.01
CA GLN A 28 -1.73 0.91 -10.93
C GLN A 28 -2.83 1.96 -10.75
N ALA A 29 -3.40 2.50 -11.85
CA ALA A 29 -4.53 3.42 -11.78
C ALA A 29 -5.76 2.76 -11.15
N GLY A 30 -6.02 1.48 -11.47
CA GLY A 30 -7.08 0.70 -10.83
C GLY A 30 -6.91 0.59 -9.32
N HIS A 31 -5.70 0.28 -8.84
CA HIS A 31 -5.43 0.21 -7.39
C HIS A 31 -5.60 1.56 -6.69
N VAL A 32 -5.08 2.63 -7.29
CA VAL A 32 -5.21 3.99 -6.74
C VAL A 32 -6.68 4.39 -6.68
N ALA A 33 -7.43 4.16 -7.76
CA ALA A 33 -8.85 4.50 -7.80
C ALA A 33 -9.68 3.70 -6.79
N ALA A 34 -9.41 2.39 -6.63
CA ALA A 34 -10.06 1.58 -5.60
C ALA A 34 -9.76 2.09 -4.18
N ALA A 35 -8.51 2.51 -3.92
CA ALA A 35 -8.12 3.07 -2.64
C ALA A 35 -8.84 4.38 -2.35
N VAL A 36 -8.87 5.31 -3.30
CA VAL A 36 -9.56 6.59 -3.17
C VAL A 36 -11.07 6.37 -2.97
N TYR A 37 -11.70 5.56 -3.83
CA TYR A 37 -13.12 5.25 -3.74
C TYR A 37 -13.50 4.66 -2.37
N SER A 38 -12.78 3.63 -1.92
CA SER A 38 -13.08 2.96 -0.66
C SER A 38 -12.76 3.78 0.58
N SER A 39 -11.84 4.74 0.48
CA SER A 39 -11.56 5.68 1.59
C SER A 39 -12.66 6.73 1.79
N GLY A 40 -13.61 6.85 0.85
CA GLY A 40 -14.68 7.85 0.88
C GLY A 40 -14.26 9.27 0.46
N HIS A 41 -13.01 9.46 0.01
CA HIS A 41 -12.42 10.76 -0.34
C HIS A 41 -12.35 10.97 -1.86
N ILE A 42 -13.50 10.86 -2.53
CA ILE A 42 -13.60 10.96 -4.00
C ILE A 42 -13.15 12.32 -4.57
N GLU A 43 -13.17 13.38 -3.76
CA GLU A 43 -12.65 14.70 -4.11
C GLU A 43 -11.14 14.70 -4.47
N LEU A 44 -10.42 13.64 -4.12
CA LEU A 44 -9.02 13.45 -4.48
C LEU A 44 -8.82 13.21 -5.99
N PHE A 45 -9.85 12.78 -6.72
CA PHE A 45 -9.74 12.65 -8.18
C PHE A 45 -9.55 13.99 -8.89
N ASP A 46 -9.87 15.11 -8.23
CA ASP A 46 -9.79 16.48 -8.78
C ASP A 46 -8.58 17.27 -8.26
N ARG A 47 -7.67 16.64 -7.51
CA ARG A 47 -6.51 17.31 -6.92
C ARG A 47 -5.28 16.40 -6.79
N GLU A 48 -4.10 16.99 -6.63
CA GLU A 48 -2.89 16.21 -6.34
C GLU A 48 -2.93 15.57 -4.96
N PHE A 49 -2.44 14.34 -4.87
CA PHE A 49 -2.27 13.60 -3.63
C PHE A 49 -1.14 12.57 -3.76
N ILE A 50 -0.75 11.98 -2.64
CA ILE A 50 0.23 10.90 -2.58
C ILE A 50 -0.49 9.62 -2.19
N ALA A 51 -0.36 8.58 -3.02
CA ALA A 51 -0.85 7.24 -2.71
C ALA A 51 0.30 6.32 -2.32
N PHE A 52 0.14 5.56 -1.25
CA PHE A 52 1.06 4.48 -0.88
C PHE A 52 0.40 3.15 -1.14
N HIS A 53 1.09 2.28 -1.86
CA HIS A 53 0.71 0.87 -1.98
C HIS A 53 1.74 0.02 -1.24
N VAL A 54 1.32 -0.58 -0.12
CA VAL A 54 2.20 -1.33 0.79
C VAL A 54 1.64 -2.72 1.05
N SER A 55 2.20 -3.70 0.35
CA SER A 55 1.74 -5.09 0.33
C SER A 55 2.91 -6.08 0.36
N GLY A 56 2.62 -7.37 0.17
CA GLY A 56 3.64 -8.40 -0.04
C GLY A 56 4.37 -8.28 -1.37
N GLY A 57 3.73 -7.74 -2.40
CA GLY A 57 4.30 -7.59 -3.74
C GLY A 57 4.86 -6.20 -4.03
N THR A 58 4.43 -5.18 -3.29
CA THR A 58 4.72 -3.77 -3.60
C THR A 58 4.94 -2.96 -2.33
N THR A 59 5.90 -2.04 -2.39
CA THR A 59 6.09 -0.99 -1.38
C THR A 59 6.52 0.26 -2.13
N GLU A 60 5.55 1.08 -2.49
CA GLU A 60 5.73 2.25 -3.34
C GLU A 60 4.93 3.44 -2.84
N ALA A 61 5.46 4.63 -3.11
CA ALA A 61 4.77 5.90 -2.98
C ALA A 61 4.61 6.52 -4.38
N LEU A 62 3.41 6.98 -4.67
CA LEU A 62 2.95 7.46 -5.96
C LEU A 62 2.50 8.91 -5.82
N LEU A 63 2.98 9.79 -6.68
CA LEU A 63 2.39 11.10 -6.84
C LEU A 63 1.30 10.99 -7.90
N VAL A 64 0.08 11.31 -7.51
CA VAL A 64 -1.10 11.20 -8.35
C VAL A 64 -1.62 12.59 -8.66
N ARG A 65 -1.83 12.87 -9.94
CA ARG A 65 -2.39 14.12 -10.44
C ARG A 65 -3.59 13.87 -11.32
N PRO A 66 -4.60 14.73 -11.29
CA PRO A 66 -5.66 14.71 -12.30
C PRO A 66 -5.08 14.85 -13.71
N ASP A 67 -5.66 14.14 -14.67
CA ASP A 67 -5.28 14.18 -16.08
C ASP A 67 -6.54 14.14 -16.97
N GLU A 68 -6.58 14.95 -18.01
CA GLU A 68 -7.74 15.04 -18.88
C GLU A 68 -7.94 13.78 -19.73
N GLU A 69 -6.83 13.20 -20.23
CA GLU A 69 -6.88 12.02 -21.10
C GLU A 69 -6.94 10.70 -20.31
N LYS A 70 -6.10 10.56 -19.27
CA LYS A 70 -5.93 9.32 -18.51
C LYS A 70 -6.75 9.27 -17.22
N LEU A 71 -7.42 10.36 -16.86
CA LEU A 71 -8.04 10.67 -15.57
C LEU A 71 -7.02 10.84 -14.44
N LEU A 72 -6.02 9.98 -14.37
CA LEU A 72 -4.94 10.03 -13.39
C LEU A 72 -3.58 9.89 -14.08
N ASN A 73 -2.70 10.85 -13.82
CA ASN A 73 -1.28 10.74 -14.10
C ASN A 73 -0.55 10.31 -12.82
N ILE A 74 0.22 9.22 -12.90
CA ILE A 74 0.80 8.56 -11.73
C ILE A 74 2.30 8.40 -11.92
N ASP A 75 3.07 9.01 -11.03
CA ASP A 75 4.53 8.92 -10.99
C ASP A 75 4.99 8.20 -9.72
N ILE A 76 5.88 7.21 -9.85
CA ILE A 76 6.53 6.60 -8.69
C ILE A 76 7.55 7.58 -8.12
N ILE A 77 7.36 8.01 -6.89
CA ILE A 77 8.21 9.00 -6.20
C ILE A 77 9.02 8.43 -5.05
N GLY A 78 8.81 7.16 -4.73
CA GLY A 78 9.56 6.43 -3.74
C GLY A 78 9.18 4.96 -3.74
N ARG A 79 10.11 4.09 -3.33
CA ARG A 79 9.90 2.64 -3.30
C ARG A 79 10.83 1.95 -2.29
N THR A 80 10.60 0.68 -2.05
CA THR A 80 11.63 -0.14 -1.40
C THR A 80 12.79 -0.44 -2.36
N LEU A 81 14.00 -0.48 -1.81
CA LEU A 81 15.22 -0.82 -2.58
C LEU A 81 15.62 -2.29 -2.43
N ASP A 82 14.96 -3.04 -1.56
CA ASP A 82 15.35 -4.43 -1.26
C ASP A 82 14.13 -5.34 -1.05
N LEU A 83 13.45 -5.25 0.07
CA LEU A 83 12.37 -6.15 0.48
C LEU A 83 11.06 -5.39 0.61
N ASN A 84 9.95 -5.95 0.14
CA ASN A 84 8.63 -5.37 0.36
C ASN A 84 8.20 -5.51 1.82
N ALA A 85 7.42 -4.53 2.30
CA ALA A 85 7.01 -4.49 3.71
C ALA A 85 6.21 -5.73 4.13
N GLY A 86 5.28 -6.19 3.29
CA GLY A 86 4.53 -7.42 3.58
C GLY A 86 5.43 -8.65 3.58
N GLN A 87 6.43 -8.72 2.70
CA GLN A 87 7.43 -9.80 2.74
C GLN A 87 8.23 -9.78 4.04
N ALA A 88 8.65 -8.60 4.52
CA ALA A 88 9.37 -8.50 5.80
C ALA A 88 8.51 -9.04 6.95
N VAL A 89 7.23 -8.65 7.00
CA VAL A 89 6.27 -9.13 8.00
C VAL A 89 6.06 -10.64 7.90
N ASP A 90 5.81 -11.16 6.70
CA ASP A 90 5.54 -12.57 6.49
C ASP A 90 6.77 -13.45 6.80
N ARG A 91 7.97 -13.04 6.38
CA ARG A 91 9.21 -13.80 6.66
C ARG A 91 9.52 -13.86 8.15
N VAL A 92 9.36 -12.75 8.86
CA VAL A 92 9.52 -12.73 10.32
C VAL A 92 8.48 -13.64 10.98
N GLY A 93 7.21 -13.54 10.59
CA GLY A 93 6.16 -14.39 11.13
C GLY A 93 6.42 -15.88 10.88
N VAL A 94 6.81 -16.27 9.67
CA VAL A 94 7.15 -17.66 9.33
C VAL A 94 8.36 -18.14 10.14
N ALA A 95 9.39 -17.31 10.33
CA ALA A 95 10.55 -17.63 11.16
C ALA A 95 10.17 -17.84 12.65
N MET A 96 9.09 -17.20 13.11
CA MET A 96 8.51 -17.41 14.44
C MET A 96 7.56 -18.63 14.51
N GLY A 97 7.36 -19.37 13.42
CA GLY A 97 6.48 -20.53 13.34
C GLY A 97 5.01 -20.22 13.02
N LEU A 98 4.69 -18.99 12.62
CA LEU A 98 3.35 -18.61 12.18
C LEU A 98 3.06 -19.10 10.75
N LYS A 99 1.77 -19.28 10.42
CA LYS A 99 1.35 -19.66 9.07
C LYS A 99 1.35 -18.46 8.14
N PHE A 100 1.75 -18.69 6.88
CA PHE A 100 1.64 -17.71 5.81
C PHE A 100 0.18 -17.57 5.32
N PRO A 101 -0.34 -16.36 5.05
CA PRO A 101 0.27 -15.05 5.35
C PRO A 101 0.25 -14.74 6.86
N ALA A 102 1.36 -14.22 7.38
CA ALA A 102 1.58 -14.11 8.82
C ALA A 102 1.10 -12.79 9.45
N GLY A 103 0.78 -11.77 8.63
CA GLY A 103 0.55 -10.40 9.07
C GLY A 103 -0.49 -10.27 10.20
N ALA A 104 -1.65 -10.92 10.08
CA ALA A 104 -2.73 -10.85 11.07
C ALA A 104 -2.35 -11.52 12.41
N GLU A 105 -1.67 -12.68 12.35
CA GLU A 105 -1.22 -13.36 13.56
C GLU A 105 -0.06 -12.62 14.23
N LEU A 106 0.85 -12.05 13.44
CA LEU A 106 1.93 -11.21 13.95
C LEU A 106 1.38 -9.98 14.68
N GLU A 107 0.34 -9.34 14.15
CA GLU A 107 -0.34 -8.22 14.82
C GLU A 107 -0.94 -8.63 16.16
N LYS A 108 -1.65 -9.76 16.21
CA LYS A 108 -2.23 -10.29 17.47
C LYS A 108 -1.16 -10.54 18.54
N LEU A 109 0.03 -10.98 18.15
CA LEU A 109 1.15 -11.13 19.06
C LEU A 109 1.69 -9.77 19.51
N ALA A 110 1.93 -8.85 18.57
CA ALA A 110 2.46 -7.52 18.84
C ALA A 110 1.61 -6.73 19.85
N LEU A 111 0.28 -6.84 19.76
CA LEU A 111 -0.66 -6.19 20.68
C LEU A 111 -0.54 -6.67 22.15
N LYS A 112 0.14 -7.77 22.41
CA LYS A 112 0.39 -8.30 23.77
C LYS A 112 1.66 -7.74 24.40
N SER A 113 2.56 -7.16 23.59
CA SER A 113 3.82 -6.61 24.10
C SER A 113 3.58 -5.34 24.91
N GLN A 114 4.35 -5.17 25.98
CA GLN A 114 4.38 -3.98 26.80
C GLN A 114 5.65 -3.13 26.55
N LYS A 115 6.52 -3.59 25.61
CA LYS A 115 7.74 -2.86 25.28
C LYS A 115 7.46 -1.65 24.39
N VAL A 116 8.38 -0.70 24.42
CA VAL A 116 8.40 0.45 23.52
C VAL A 116 9.69 0.39 22.73
N PHE A 117 9.58 0.26 21.42
CA PHE A 117 10.73 0.26 20.53
C PHE A 117 10.87 1.60 19.83
N LYS A 118 12.11 1.99 19.54
CA LYS A 118 12.46 3.16 18.72
C LYS A 118 13.43 2.73 17.62
N PRO A 119 12.95 1.95 16.65
CA PRO A 119 13.80 1.45 15.58
C PRO A 119 14.33 2.61 14.74
N LYS A 120 15.58 2.46 14.26
CA LYS A 120 16.19 3.42 13.34
C LYS A 120 15.86 2.98 11.91
N PRO A 121 15.04 3.75 11.17
CA PRO A 121 14.68 3.39 9.81
C PRO A 121 15.85 3.58 8.84
N CYS A 122 15.98 2.68 7.87
CA CYS A 122 16.89 2.83 6.74
C CYS A 122 16.14 3.45 5.56
N VAL A 123 16.36 4.74 5.32
CA VAL A 123 15.70 5.49 4.21
C VAL A 123 16.75 6.34 3.50
N LYS A 124 16.77 6.25 2.16
CA LYS A 124 17.66 7.00 1.26
C LYS A 124 16.83 7.92 0.37
N GLY A 125 16.82 9.21 0.65
CA GLY A 125 15.92 10.14 -0.04
C GLY A 125 14.46 9.78 0.24
N THR A 126 13.72 9.40 -0.79
CA THR A 126 12.33 8.95 -0.72
C THR A 126 12.16 7.43 -0.76
N ASP A 127 13.26 6.67 -0.83
CA ASP A 127 13.25 5.21 -0.90
C ASP A 127 13.61 4.58 0.46
N CYS A 128 13.06 3.40 0.77
CA CYS A 128 13.35 2.69 2.01
C CYS A 128 14.07 1.35 1.78
N CYS A 129 14.71 0.84 2.83
CA CYS A 129 15.28 -0.50 2.88
C CYS A 129 14.71 -1.23 4.09
N LEU A 130 14.18 -2.44 3.89
CA LEU A 130 13.45 -3.19 4.90
C LEU A 130 14.09 -4.54 5.27
N SER A 131 15.07 -5.02 4.48
CA SER A 131 15.76 -6.30 4.75
C SER A 131 16.45 -6.37 6.11
N GLY A 132 16.94 -5.22 6.61
CA GLY A 132 17.54 -5.14 7.95
C GLY A 132 16.57 -5.47 9.08
N ILE A 133 15.26 -5.32 8.86
CA ILE A 133 14.21 -5.66 9.83
C ILE A 133 14.17 -7.17 10.04
N GLU A 134 14.15 -7.94 8.94
CA GLU A 134 14.17 -9.40 8.97
C GLU A 134 15.40 -9.90 9.76
N ASN A 135 16.59 -9.40 9.41
CA ASN A 135 17.85 -9.82 10.08
C ASN A 135 17.80 -9.55 11.58
N LYS A 136 17.34 -8.37 12.00
CA LYS A 136 17.25 -8.04 13.42
C LYS A 136 16.24 -8.91 14.16
N CYS A 137 15.08 -9.18 13.57
CA CYS A 137 14.08 -10.07 14.14
C CYS A 137 14.62 -11.51 14.26
N LEU A 138 15.36 -12.01 13.26
CA LEU A 138 16.02 -13.32 13.32
C LEU A 138 17.05 -13.40 14.46
N ASP A 139 17.79 -12.33 14.73
CA ASP A 139 18.71 -12.28 15.87
C ASP A 139 17.94 -12.28 17.20
N MET A 140 16.82 -11.58 17.31
CA MET A 140 15.96 -11.60 18.49
C MET A 140 15.38 -13.00 18.74
N ILE A 141 14.96 -13.72 17.68
CA ILE A 141 14.51 -15.12 17.78
C ILE A 141 15.63 -16.01 18.34
N LYS A 142 16.85 -15.90 17.79
CA LYS A 142 18.02 -16.67 18.26
C LYS A 142 18.39 -16.37 19.72
N SER A 143 18.17 -15.13 20.15
CA SER A 143 18.43 -14.69 21.53
C SER A 143 17.34 -15.11 22.52
N GLY A 144 16.25 -15.76 22.03
CA GLY A 144 15.16 -16.23 22.87
C GLY A 144 14.27 -15.11 23.42
N GLU A 145 14.16 -13.98 22.71
CA GLU A 145 13.23 -12.91 23.10
C GLU A 145 11.77 -13.36 22.96
N GLU A 146 10.88 -12.73 23.72
CA GLU A 146 9.47 -13.04 23.69
C GLU A 146 8.84 -12.77 22.30
N GLN A 147 8.00 -13.69 21.84
CA GLN A 147 7.40 -13.60 20.51
C GLN A 147 6.60 -12.30 20.30
N CYS A 148 5.90 -11.82 21.33
CA CYS A 148 5.14 -10.58 21.26
C CYS A 148 6.05 -9.36 21.04
N ASP A 149 7.23 -9.36 21.63
CA ASP A 149 8.22 -8.29 21.49
C ASP A 149 8.85 -8.27 20.11
N ILE A 150 9.18 -9.46 19.58
CA ILE A 150 9.70 -9.62 18.21
C ILE A 150 8.65 -9.11 17.20
N ALA A 151 7.40 -9.51 17.38
CA ALA A 151 6.29 -9.10 16.52
C ALA A 151 6.10 -7.58 16.54
N LEU A 152 6.10 -6.96 17.72
CA LEU A 152 5.98 -5.51 17.86
C LEU A 152 7.18 -4.79 17.25
N TYR A 153 8.40 -5.28 17.50
CA TYR A 153 9.61 -4.69 16.90
C TYR A 153 9.56 -4.72 15.36
N CYS A 154 9.10 -5.82 14.77
CA CYS A 154 8.91 -5.93 13.32
C CYS A 154 7.96 -4.85 12.79
N LEU A 155 6.75 -4.75 13.36
CA LEU A 155 5.73 -3.80 12.92
C LEU A 155 6.14 -2.35 13.17
N ASP A 156 6.74 -2.04 14.32
CA ASP A 156 7.29 -0.71 14.62
C ASP A 156 8.41 -0.31 13.67
N SER A 157 9.25 -1.27 13.26
CA SER A 157 10.34 -1.02 12.31
C SER A 157 9.81 -0.71 10.91
N VAL A 158 8.81 -1.46 10.45
CA VAL A 158 8.11 -1.18 9.17
C VAL A 158 7.44 0.19 9.25
N ALA A 159 6.69 0.47 10.32
CA ALA A 159 6.04 1.75 10.52
C ALA A 159 7.04 2.92 10.51
N ALA A 160 8.17 2.79 11.22
CA ALA A 160 9.20 3.82 11.27
C ALA A 160 9.84 4.10 9.90
N ALA A 161 10.06 3.04 9.09
CA ALA A 161 10.60 3.19 7.74
C ALA A 161 9.62 3.93 6.83
N LEU A 162 8.35 3.52 6.81
CA LEU A 162 7.30 4.16 6.03
C LEU A 162 7.05 5.61 6.51
N GLU A 163 7.06 5.87 7.82
CA GLU A 163 6.90 7.22 8.38
C GLU A 163 8.03 8.15 7.93
N LYS A 164 9.29 7.68 8.00
CA LYS A 164 10.44 8.47 7.55
C LYS A 164 10.38 8.73 6.04
N MET A 165 9.99 7.72 5.25
CA MET A 165 9.76 7.86 3.82
C MET A 165 8.68 8.90 3.53
N THR A 166 7.54 8.84 4.21
CA THR A 166 6.44 9.81 4.11
C THR A 166 6.90 11.23 4.42
N LYS A 167 7.62 11.44 5.54
CA LYS A 167 8.16 12.76 5.92
C LYS A 167 9.10 13.33 4.87
N ASN A 168 9.97 12.50 4.30
CA ASN A 168 10.88 12.93 3.24
C ASN A 168 10.12 13.29 1.95
N ILE A 169 9.09 12.53 1.60
CA ILE A 169 8.24 12.80 0.43
C ILE A 169 7.47 14.12 0.63
N LEU A 170 6.82 14.31 1.77
CA LEU A 170 6.11 15.56 2.09
C LEU A 170 7.07 16.76 2.11
N GLY A 171 8.30 16.59 2.59
CA GLY A 171 9.33 17.62 2.53
C GLY A 171 9.74 18.02 1.11
N LYS A 172 9.63 17.10 0.15
CA LYS A 172 10.01 17.33 -1.25
C LYS A 172 8.83 17.82 -2.12
N TYR A 173 7.64 17.28 -1.90
CA TYR A 173 6.46 17.51 -2.76
C TYR A 173 5.40 18.40 -2.12
N GLY A 174 5.60 18.83 -0.88
CA GLY A 174 4.63 19.63 -0.13
C GLY A 174 3.66 18.80 0.69
N ASN A 175 2.83 19.48 1.48
CA ASN A 175 1.87 18.83 2.38
C ASN A 175 0.61 18.41 1.60
N LEU A 176 0.73 17.34 0.82
CA LEU A 176 -0.36 16.76 0.03
C LEU A 176 -1.16 15.74 0.87
N PRO A 177 -2.44 15.50 0.54
CA PRO A 177 -3.21 14.42 1.12
C PRO A 177 -2.54 13.06 0.90
N LEU A 178 -2.70 12.16 1.87
CA LEU A 178 -2.09 10.84 1.86
C LEU A 178 -3.16 9.75 1.85
N VAL A 179 -3.10 8.85 0.89
CA VAL A 179 -3.95 7.66 0.82
C VAL A 179 -3.09 6.41 0.90
N PHE A 180 -3.41 5.51 1.81
CA PHE A 180 -2.68 4.26 2.01
C PHE A 180 -3.53 3.06 1.64
N ALA A 181 -2.96 2.14 0.86
CA ALA A 181 -3.56 0.87 0.46
C ALA A 181 -2.57 -0.29 0.61
N GLY A 182 -3.09 -1.50 0.57
CA GLY A 182 -2.34 -2.74 0.71
C GLY A 182 -2.45 -3.36 2.10
N GLY A 183 -2.22 -4.68 2.16
CA GLY A 183 -2.47 -5.47 3.36
C GLY A 183 -1.68 -5.04 4.60
N VAL A 184 -0.48 -4.48 4.42
CA VAL A 184 0.33 -3.96 5.54
C VAL A 184 -0.35 -2.75 6.19
N MET A 185 -1.01 -1.91 5.41
CA MET A 185 -1.69 -0.71 5.91
C MET A 185 -3.04 -1.00 6.56
N SER A 186 -3.53 -2.24 6.47
CA SER A 186 -4.69 -2.72 7.24
C SER A 186 -4.33 -3.03 8.70
N ASN A 187 -3.04 -3.13 9.04
CA ASN A 187 -2.56 -3.35 10.40
C ASN A 187 -2.96 -2.18 11.32
N SER A 188 -3.62 -2.47 12.45
CA SER A 188 -4.17 -1.44 13.34
C SER A 188 -3.11 -0.56 13.99
N ILE A 189 -1.94 -1.14 14.35
CA ILE A 189 -0.82 -0.41 14.97
C ILE A 189 -0.29 0.64 13.99
N ILE A 190 -0.03 0.22 12.74
CA ILE A 190 0.48 1.10 11.69
C ILE A 190 -0.58 2.15 11.33
N ARG A 191 -1.81 1.72 11.09
CA ARG A 191 -2.93 2.60 10.71
C ARG A 191 -3.17 3.70 11.75
N GLN A 192 -3.25 3.36 13.03
CA GLN A 192 -3.44 4.32 14.10
C GLN A 192 -2.30 5.36 14.16
N ARG A 193 -1.05 4.91 13.99
CA ARG A 193 0.12 5.79 13.99
C ARG A 193 0.07 6.79 12.83
N PHE A 194 -0.24 6.35 11.62
CA PHE A 194 -0.30 7.21 10.44
C PHE A 194 -1.52 8.13 10.42
N THR A 195 -2.66 7.68 10.94
CA THR A 195 -3.83 8.55 11.13
C THR A 195 -3.49 9.71 12.08
N LYS A 196 -2.83 9.39 13.20
CA LYS A 196 -2.47 10.41 14.23
C LYS A 196 -1.41 11.39 13.72
N GLU A 197 -0.39 10.89 13.03
CA GLU A 197 0.78 11.71 12.64
C GLU A 197 0.50 12.55 11.38
N PHE A 198 -0.26 12.01 10.43
CA PHE A 198 -0.41 12.61 9.09
C PHE A 198 -1.86 12.93 8.71
N GLY A 199 -2.85 12.54 9.50
CA GLY A 199 -4.25 12.61 9.06
C GLY A 199 -4.53 11.77 7.81
N ALA A 200 -3.80 10.65 7.65
CA ALA A 200 -3.83 9.83 6.45
C ALA A 200 -5.16 9.11 6.25
N TYR A 201 -5.58 8.96 5.00
CA TYR A 201 -6.72 8.17 4.57
C TYR A 201 -6.29 6.73 4.24
N PHE A 202 -7.20 5.78 4.39
CA PHE A 202 -6.89 4.37 4.16
C PHE A 202 -7.97 3.71 3.32
N ALA A 203 -7.53 2.91 2.34
CA ALA A 203 -8.42 1.99 1.65
C ALA A 203 -9.05 1.01 2.64
N GLU A 204 -10.30 0.62 2.39
CA GLU A 204 -10.90 -0.51 3.11
C GLU A 204 -10.15 -1.82 2.77
N PRO A 205 -10.02 -2.74 3.72
CA PRO A 205 -9.28 -4.00 3.50
C PRO A 205 -9.78 -4.79 2.29
N ALA A 206 -11.09 -4.79 2.03
CA ALA A 206 -11.69 -5.47 0.88
C ALA A 206 -11.23 -4.93 -0.48
N PHE A 207 -10.76 -3.67 -0.53
CA PHE A 207 -10.26 -2.99 -1.73
C PHE A 207 -8.72 -2.91 -1.78
N SER A 208 -8.04 -3.47 -0.80
CA SER A 208 -6.57 -3.45 -0.71
C SER A 208 -5.89 -4.58 -1.48
N ALA A 209 -6.64 -5.58 -1.94
CA ALA A 209 -6.19 -6.65 -2.83
C ALA A 209 -6.58 -6.34 -4.28
N ASP A 210 -6.08 -7.16 -5.23
CA ASP A 210 -6.48 -7.07 -6.64
C ASP A 210 -8.00 -7.17 -6.78
N ASN A 211 -8.59 -6.15 -7.40
CA ASN A 211 -10.02 -6.07 -7.65
C ASN A 211 -10.30 -5.23 -8.90
N ALA A 212 -11.52 -5.35 -9.43
CA ALA A 212 -11.96 -4.61 -10.60
C ALA A 212 -12.68 -3.27 -10.26
N ALA A 213 -12.92 -3.00 -8.97
CA ALA A 213 -13.73 -1.85 -8.55
C ALA A 213 -13.12 -0.51 -8.98
N GLY A 214 -11.80 -0.35 -8.83
CA GLY A 214 -11.12 0.88 -9.25
C GLY A 214 -11.21 1.14 -10.75
N THR A 215 -11.01 0.10 -11.56
CA THR A 215 -11.16 0.22 -13.02
C THR A 215 -12.60 0.52 -13.42
N ALA A 216 -13.58 -0.10 -12.77
CA ALA A 216 -15.00 0.19 -13.00
C ALA A 216 -15.34 1.65 -12.63
N TYR A 217 -14.78 2.14 -11.51
CA TYR A 217 -15.00 3.52 -11.08
C TYR A 217 -14.33 4.53 -12.03
N LEU A 218 -13.13 4.25 -12.52
CA LEU A 218 -12.48 5.08 -13.55
C LEU A 218 -13.31 5.12 -14.85
N THR A 219 -13.89 3.98 -15.25
CA THR A 219 -14.81 3.92 -16.40
C THR A 219 -16.02 4.83 -16.19
N TYR A 220 -16.62 4.76 -15.01
CA TYR A 220 -17.75 5.64 -14.65
C TYR A 220 -17.34 7.13 -14.72
N LEU A 221 -16.21 7.52 -14.15
CA LEU A 221 -15.72 8.90 -14.21
C LEU A 221 -15.46 9.36 -15.65
N ARG A 222 -14.94 8.46 -16.51
CA ARG A 222 -14.70 8.78 -17.93
C ARG A 222 -16.01 9.05 -18.66
N GLU A 223 -17.03 8.24 -18.42
CA GLU A 223 -18.37 8.44 -19.02
C GLU A 223 -19.00 9.77 -18.57
N GLN A 224 -18.87 10.14 -17.29
CA GLN A 224 -19.37 11.41 -16.79
C GLN A 224 -18.69 12.63 -17.44
N LYS A 225 -17.42 12.52 -17.81
CA LYS A 225 -16.70 13.61 -18.52
C LYS A 225 -17.06 13.71 -20.01
N ASN A 226 -17.56 12.62 -20.61
CA ASN A 226 -17.92 12.58 -22.03
C ASN A 226 -19.42 12.89 -22.27
N ALA A 227 -20.23 12.92 -21.21
CA ALA A 227 -21.67 13.23 -21.26
C ALA A 227 -21.93 14.74 -21.20
#